data_8d0284f66c17ecc524bc519b697d8d7c
#
_entry.id   8d0284f66c17ecc524bc519b697d8d7c
#
_cell.length_a   1.000
_cell.length_b   1.000
_cell.length_c   1.000
_cell.angle_alpha   90.00
_cell.angle_beta   90.00
_cell.angle_gamma   90.00
#
_symmetry.space_group_name_H-M   'P 1'
#
loop_
_entity.id
_entity.type
_entity.pdbx_description
1 polymer ?
#
loop_
_entity_poly.entity_id
_entity_poly.type
_entity_poly.pdbx_seq_one_letter_code
_entity_poly.pdbx_strand_id
1 'polypeptide(L)'
;MTESTDDWTERLQRPSALWTRSQVLDRPTPVPAVPGIYGWHFLTPPAEGLDANRLLYVGIAPRHMRTRSSTQTLRQRIRYHFRGNAEGSTLRLTLGCLLGLELRRVGSGTRMTFGQAGEAELSGWMSEYARVCWFPCAEPWTVESAVIRGVDLPLNLSQNSAHVFHPRLTEARAQARARARALPVLR
;
A
#
# COMPACT_ATOMS: atom_id res chain seq x y z
N MET A 1 -17.82 -18.71 14.59
CA MET A 1 -17.21 -19.37 13.43
C MET A 1 -15.99 -18.53 13.07
N THR A 2 -14.78 -19.05 13.25
CA THR A 2 -13.53 -18.42 12.79
C THR A 2 -13.46 -18.57 11.28
N GLU A 3 -13.49 -17.48 10.53
CA GLU A 3 -13.30 -17.50 9.08
C GLU A 3 -11.95 -18.15 8.75
N SER A 4 -11.93 -19.05 7.80
CA SER A 4 -10.72 -19.75 7.33
C SER A 4 -9.79 -18.79 6.61
N THR A 5 -8.48 -19.08 6.58
CA THR A 5 -7.50 -18.34 5.75
C THR A 5 -7.88 -18.37 4.27
N ASP A 6 -8.45 -19.45 3.79
CA ASP A 6 -8.89 -19.61 2.41
C ASP A 6 -10.00 -18.63 2.06
N ASP A 7 -10.96 -18.39 2.98
CA ASP A 7 -12.03 -17.40 2.80
C ASP A 7 -11.47 -15.98 2.64
N TRP A 8 -10.46 -15.61 3.44
CA TRP A 8 -9.81 -14.29 3.33
C TRP A 8 -9.05 -14.11 2.03
N THR A 9 -8.37 -15.17 1.60
CA THR A 9 -7.63 -15.21 0.35
C THR A 9 -8.56 -15.00 -0.84
N GLU A 10 -9.66 -15.76 -0.91
CA GLU A 10 -10.63 -15.66 -1.99
C GLU A 10 -11.31 -14.28 -2.02
N ARG A 11 -11.75 -13.78 -0.88
CA ARG A 11 -12.39 -12.45 -0.75
C ARG A 11 -11.47 -11.31 -1.19
N LEU A 12 -10.17 -11.41 -0.90
CA LEU A 12 -9.20 -10.39 -1.30
C LEU A 12 -8.82 -10.48 -2.78
N GLN A 13 -8.72 -11.70 -3.34
CA GLN A 13 -8.40 -11.90 -4.75
C GLN A 13 -9.60 -11.64 -5.68
N ARG A 14 -10.82 -11.95 -5.22
CA ARG A 14 -12.07 -11.81 -5.98
C ARG A 14 -13.11 -11.03 -5.18
N PRO A 15 -12.84 -9.78 -4.84
CA PRO A 15 -13.78 -8.99 -4.05
C PRO A 15 -15.05 -8.70 -4.85
N SER A 16 -16.18 -8.64 -4.15
CA SER A 16 -17.47 -8.25 -4.72
C SER A 16 -17.50 -6.80 -5.23
N ALA A 17 -16.61 -5.95 -4.72
CA ALA A 17 -16.47 -4.57 -5.16
C ALA A 17 -15.02 -4.09 -5.06
N LEU A 18 -14.61 -3.34 -6.07
CA LEU A 18 -13.34 -2.62 -6.14
C LEU A 18 -13.63 -1.11 -6.21
N TRP A 19 -13.06 -0.35 -5.30
CA TRP A 19 -13.35 1.07 -5.11
C TRP A 19 -12.25 1.95 -5.67
N THR A 20 -12.65 3.00 -6.35
CA THR A 20 -11.77 4.03 -6.90
C THR A 20 -11.34 5.03 -5.81
N ARG A 21 -10.33 5.84 -6.14
CA ARG A 21 -9.89 6.94 -5.27
C ARG A 21 -11.02 7.95 -4.98
N SER A 22 -11.79 8.35 -5.99
CA SER A 22 -12.89 9.29 -5.81
C SER A 22 -13.93 8.74 -4.82
N GLN A 23 -14.43 7.53 -5.05
CA GLN A 23 -15.40 6.90 -4.17
C GLN A 23 -14.92 6.78 -2.71
N VAL A 24 -13.64 6.44 -2.49
CA VAL A 24 -13.07 6.36 -1.13
C VAL A 24 -12.97 7.73 -0.45
N LEU A 25 -12.69 8.78 -1.22
CA LEU A 25 -12.47 10.12 -0.70
C LEU A 25 -13.73 10.96 -0.61
N ASP A 26 -14.80 10.56 -1.27
CA ASP A 26 -16.11 11.22 -1.25
C ASP A 26 -16.74 11.24 0.15
N ARG A 27 -17.78 12.03 0.30
CA ARG A 27 -18.57 12.13 1.55
C ARG A 27 -20.05 11.91 1.23
N PRO A 28 -20.69 10.93 1.91
CA PRO A 28 -20.14 9.99 2.89
C PRO A 28 -19.19 8.98 2.24
N THR A 29 -18.10 8.62 2.95
CA THR A 29 -17.15 7.59 2.47
C THR A 29 -17.70 6.20 2.74
N PRO A 30 -17.55 5.24 1.80
CA PRO A 30 -17.96 3.85 2.03
C PRO A 30 -17.02 3.10 2.99
N VAL A 31 -15.82 3.62 3.25
CA VAL A 31 -14.83 2.94 4.09
C VAL A 31 -15.19 3.06 5.57
N PRO A 32 -15.36 1.95 6.31
CA PRO A 32 -15.72 1.98 7.71
C PRO A 32 -14.54 2.44 8.60
N ALA A 33 -14.85 3.06 9.74
CA ALA A 33 -13.87 3.49 10.73
C ALA A 33 -13.60 2.40 11.78
N VAL A 34 -13.23 1.19 11.32
CA VAL A 34 -12.98 0.01 12.14
C VAL A 34 -11.65 -0.65 11.75
N PRO A 35 -11.09 -1.55 12.58
CA PRO A 35 -9.97 -2.41 12.19
C PRO A 35 -10.32 -3.31 11.01
N GLY A 36 -9.32 -3.75 10.25
CA GLY A 36 -9.52 -4.71 9.18
C GLY A 36 -8.32 -4.89 8.25
N ILE A 37 -8.55 -5.69 7.22
CA ILE A 37 -7.63 -5.99 6.14
C ILE A 37 -8.09 -5.33 4.85
N TYR A 38 -7.16 -4.92 3.99
CA TYR A 38 -7.46 -4.31 2.70
C TYR A 38 -6.49 -4.81 1.63
N GLY A 39 -6.98 -4.88 0.39
CA GLY A 39 -6.21 -5.30 -0.78
C GLY A 39 -6.20 -4.23 -1.87
N TRP A 40 -5.05 -4.11 -2.56
CA TRP A 40 -4.87 -3.21 -3.69
C TRP A 40 -4.73 -3.98 -4.98
N HIS A 41 -5.64 -3.70 -5.90
CA HIS A 41 -5.66 -4.19 -7.27
C HIS A 41 -5.24 -3.08 -8.22
N PHE A 42 -4.58 -3.44 -9.32
CA PHE A 42 -4.11 -2.45 -10.28
C PHE A 42 -4.55 -2.84 -11.69
N LEU A 43 -5.23 -1.91 -12.36
CA LEU A 43 -5.67 -2.07 -13.77
C LEU A 43 -4.47 -2.11 -14.71
N THR A 44 -3.47 -1.27 -14.43
CA THR A 44 -2.16 -1.29 -15.05
C THR A 44 -1.11 -1.54 -13.97
N PRO A 45 -0.20 -2.49 -14.12
CA PRO A 45 0.81 -2.75 -13.10
C PRO A 45 1.85 -1.61 -13.04
N PRO A 46 2.44 -1.35 -11.85
CA PRO A 46 3.41 -0.27 -11.67
C PRO A 46 4.79 -0.59 -12.24
N ALA A 47 5.01 -1.79 -12.72
CA ALA A 47 6.27 -2.24 -13.32
C ALA A 47 6.05 -3.42 -14.26
N GLU A 48 6.96 -3.58 -15.20
CA GLU A 48 7.04 -4.74 -16.08
C GLU A 48 7.25 -6.04 -15.29
N GLY A 49 6.66 -7.13 -15.74
CA GLY A 49 6.71 -8.45 -15.08
C GLY A 49 5.68 -8.60 -13.94
N LEU A 50 4.77 -7.65 -13.79
CA LEU A 50 3.60 -7.78 -12.93
C LEU A 50 2.32 -7.82 -13.77
N ASP A 51 1.37 -8.65 -13.35
CA ASP A 51 0.10 -8.81 -14.07
C ASP A 51 -0.87 -7.66 -13.76
N ALA A 52 -1.65 -7.29 -14.78
CA ALA A 52 -2.75 -6.34 -14.65
C ALA A 52 -4.00 -6.97 -14.02
N ASN A 53 -4.90 -6.13 -13.55
CA ASN A 53 -6.24 -6.50 -13.05
C ASN A 53 -6.23 -7.50 -11.90
N ARG A 54 -5.20 -7.51 -11.06
CA ARG A 54 -5.11 -8.43 -9.93
C ARG A 54 -4.70 -7.74 -8.63
N LEU A 55 -4.86 -8.48 -7.53
CA LEU A 55 -4.35 -8.13 -6.22
C LEU A 55 -2.82 -8.21 -6.22
N LEU A 56 -2.14 -7.09 -5.91
CA LEU A 56 -0.67 -7.04 -5.82
C LEU A 56 -0.16 -6.68 -4.42
N TYR A 57 -1.02 -6.17 -3.55
CA TYR A 57 -0.63 -5.74 -2.20
C TYR A 57 -1.77 -5.93 -1.21
N VAL A 58 -1.43 -6.39 -0.01
CA VAL A 58 -2.33 -6.48 1.15
C VAL A 58 -1.74 -5.70 2.31
N GLY A 59 -2.60 -5.11 3.11
CA GLY A 59 -2.22 -4.45 4.36
C GLY A 59 -3.35 -4.46 5.38
N ILE A 60 -3.01 -4.09 6.60
CA ILE A 60 -3.95 -4.06 7.73
C ILE A 60 -4.03 -2.68 8.41
N ALA A 61 -5.11 -2.47 9.12
CA ALA A 61 -5.29 -1.36 10.03
C ALA A 61 -5.94 -1.86 11.33
N PRO A 62 -5.34 -1.62 12.50
CA PRO A 62 -4.01 -1.05 12.73
C PRO A 62 -2.88 -2.01 12.33
N ARG A 63 -1.67 -1.48 12.12
CA ARG A 63 -0.51 -2.25 11.65
C ARG A 63 0.05 -3.25 12.68
N HIS A 64 -0.19 -3.01 13.94
CA HIS A 64 0.34 -3.84 15.04
C HIS A 64 -0.74 -4.13 16.05
N MET A 65 -0.60 -5.26 16.77
CA MET A 65 -1.38 -5.51 17.98
C MET A 65 -1.37 -4.26 18.86
N ARG A 66 -2.52 -3.92 19.42
CA ARG A 66 -2.72 -2.76 20.30
C ARG A 66 -1.66 -2.69 21.41
N THR A 67 -0.51 -2.14 21.08
CA THR A 67 0.19 -1.31 22.06
C THR A 67 -0.64 -0.03 22.18
N ARG A 68 -0.83 0.49 23.37
CA ARG A 68 -1.79 1.55 23.79
C ARG A 68 -1.97 2.78 22.86
N SER A 69 -1.33 2.87 21.70
CA SER A 69 -1.25 4.08 20.88
C SER A 69 -1.78 3.98 19.44
N SER A 70 -2.07 2.80 18.88
CA SER A 70 -2.57 2.74 17.50
C SER A 70 -4.06 2.45 17.42
N THR A 71 -4.84 3.52 17.23
CA THR A 71 -6.29 3.49 16.92
C THR A 71 -6.57 3.58 15.42
N GLN A 72 -5.56 3.34 14.56
CA GLN A 72 -5.70 3.49 13.12
C GLN A 72 -6.74 2.54 12.54
N THR A 73 -7.69 3.09 11.80
CA THR A 73 -8.79 2.36 11.17
C THR A 73 -8.55 2.16 9.67
N LEU A 74 -9.32 1.25 9.04
CA LEU A 74 -9.36 1.08 7.58
C LEU A 74 -9.53 2.42 6.87
N ARG A 75 -10.51 3.25 7.30
CA ARG A 75 -10.79 4.57 6.72
C ARG A 75 -9.57 5.47 6.74
N GLN A 76 -8.91 5.59 7.87
CA GLN A 76 -7.73 6.44 8.00
C GLN A 76 -6.58 5.91 7.13
N ARG A 77 -6.34 4.60 7.16
CA ARG A 77 -5.22 3.98 6.45
C ARG A 77 -5.38 4.03 4.93
N ILE A 78 -6.55 3.64 4.40
CA ILE A 78 -6.83 3.64 2.96
C ILE A 78 -6.82 5.08 2.42
N ARG A 79 -7.44 6.03 3.13
CA ARG A 79 -7.38 7.46 2.76
C ARG A 79 -5.95 7.99 2.75
N TYR A 80 -5.13 7.55 3.71
CA TYR A 80 -3.72 7.96 3.74
C TYR A 80 -2.92 7.42 2.55
N HIS A 81 -3.17 6.19 2.10
CA HIS A 81 -2.57 5.68 0.87
C HIS A 81 -2.91 6.53 -0.35
N PHE A 82 -4.11 7.06 -0.45
CA PHE A 82 -4.53 7.90 -1.57
C PHE A 82 -4.10 9.38 -1.47
N ARG A 83 -3.95 9.93 -0.24
CA ARG A 83 -3.70 11.37 0.01
C ARG A 83 -2.41 11.69 0.72
N GLY A 84 -1.76 10.70 1.32
CA GLY A 84 -0.53 10.87 2.06
C GLY A 84 0.70 11.00 1.16
N ASN A 85 1.84 10.68 1.74
CA ASN A 85 3.12 10.70 1.04
C ASN A 85 3.91 9.40 1.26
N ALA A 86 5.04 9.26 0.58
CA ALA A 86 5.89 8.08 0.64
C ALA A 86 6.46 7.80 2.04
N GLU A 87 6.66 8.83 2.88
CA GLU A 87 7.18 8.66 4.24
C GLU A 87 6.24 7.85 5.13
N GLY A 88 4.95 8.15 5.10
CA GLY A 88 3.94 7.47 5.92
C GLY A 88 3.27 6.27 5.24
N SER A 89 3.53 6.05 3.96
CA SER A 89 2.91 4.98 3.18
C SER A 89 3.92 4.11 2.44
N THR A 90 4.16 2.91 2.96
CA THR A 90 5.02 1.91 2.31
C THR A 90 4.55 1.58 0.89
N LEU A 91 3.23 1.52 0.66
CA LEU A 91 2.67 1.31 -0.67
C LEU A 91 3.04 2.45 -1.62
N ARG A 92 2.84 3.72 -1.21
CA ARG A 92 3.22 4.87 -2.05
C ARG A 92 4.71 4.89 -2.35
N LEU A 93 5.56 4.64 -1.35
CA LEU A 93 7.00 4.54 -1.56
C LEU A 93 7.35 3.46 -2.59
N THR A 94 6.74 2.29 -2.47
CA THR A 94 6.92 1.19 -3.41
C THR A 94 6.50 1.57 -4.83
N LEU A 95 5.27 2.06 -4.99
CA LEU A 95 4.73 2.45 -6.29
C LEU A 95 5.57 3.55 -6.95
N GLY A 96 5.90 4.61 -6.23
CA GLY A 96 6.69 5.70 -6.78
C GLY A 96 8.11 5.27 -7.18
N CYS A 97 8.75 4.38 -6.41
CA CYS A 97 10.05 3.82 -6.80
C CYS A 97 9.96 2.98 -8.07
N LEU A 98 8.92 2.18 -8.24
CA LEU A 98 8.70 1.36 -9.46
C LEU A 98 8.34 2.21 -10.67
N LEU A 99 7.61 3.30 -10.48
CA LEU A 99 7.26 4.28 -11.52
C LEU A 99 8.42 5.24 -11.85
N GLY A 100 9.56 5.11 -11.19
CA GLY A 100 10.75 5.94 -11.46
C GLY A 100 10.67 7.36 -10.90
N LEU A 101 9.76 7.65 -9.98
CA LEU A 101 9.63 8.98 -9.37
C LEU A 101 10.86 9.31 -8.50
N GLU A 102 11.28 10.57 -8.54
CA GLU A 102 12.44 11.04 -7.79
C GLU A 102 12.13 11.18 -6.30
N LEU A 103 12.69 10.28 -5.49
CA LEU A 103 12.63 10.38 -4.04
C LEU A 103 13.57 11.48 -3.55
N ARG A 104 13.12 12.34 -2.64
CA ARG A 104 13.86 13.49 -2.12
C ARG A 104 13.83 13.51 -0.59
N ARG A 105 14.93 13.95 0.01
CA ARG A 105 14.93 14.35 1.42
C ARG A 105 14.19 15.66 1.59
N VAL A 106 13.35 15.78 2.61
CA VAL A 106 12.51 16.98 2.85
C VAL A 106 12.60 17.47 4.30
N GLY A 107 12.29 18.75 4.51
CA GLY A 107 12.29 19.37 5.83
C GLY A 107 13.67 19.37 6.48
N SER A 108 13.84 18.70 7.62
CA SER A 108 15.14 18.54 8.30
C SER A 108 16.11 17.60 7.59
N GLY A 109 15.70 16.94 6.48
CA GLY A 109 16.52 16.00 5.74
C GLY A 109 16.45 14.54 6.22
N THR A 110 15.66 14.25 7.24
CA THR A 110 15.44 12.89 7.76
C THR A 110 14.31 12.15 7.06
N ARG A 111 13.27 12.88 6.63
CA ARG A 111 12.11 12.32 5.92
C ARG A 111 12.37 12.26 4.42
N MET A 112 11.75 11.28 3.75
CA MET A 112 11.86 11.10 2.31
C MET A 112 10.48 10.99 1.67
N THR A 113 10.21 11.86 0.68
CA THR A 113 8.97 11.87 -0.12
C THR A 113 9.32 12.10 -1.58
N PHE A 114 8.35 11.99 -2.49
CA PHE A 114 8.54 12.36 -3.89
C PHE A 114 8.40 13.87 -4.15
N GLY A 115 8.43 14.70 -3.09
CA GLY A 115 8.12 16.12 -3.19
C GLY A 115 6.67 16.37 -3.59
N GLN A 116 6.28 17.64 -3.70
CA GLN A 116 4.89 17.98 -4.03
C GLN A 116 4.48 17.47 -5.43
N ALA A 117 5.32 17.67 -6.43
CA ALA A 117 5.02 17.29 -7.81
C ALA A 117 4.94 15.76 -7.96
N GLY A 118 5.94 15.01 -7.46
CA GLY A 118 5.95 13.55 -7.57
C GLY A 118 4.84 12.88 -6.74
N GLU A 119 4.49 13.42 -5.57
CA GLU A 119 3.34 12.92 -4.81
C GLU A 119 2.00 13.20 -5.54
N ALA A 120 1.89 14.32 -6.26
CA ALA A 120 0.71 14.63 -7.09
C ALA A 120 0.63 13.68 -8.30
N GLU A 121 1.75 13.45 -8.99
CA GLU A 121 1.86 12.52 -10.12
C GLU A 121 1.46 11.11 -9.69
N LEU A 122 2.02 10.60 -8.58
CA LEU A 122 1.65 9.30 -8.01
C LEU A 122 0.15 9.25 -7.65
N SER A 123 -0.40 10.32 -7.11
CA SER A 123 -1.83 10.38 -6.76
C SER A 123 -2.72 10.36 -8.00
N GLY A 124 -2.28 10.97 -9.11
CA GLY A 124 -2.92 10.89 -10.42
C GLY A 124 -2.91 9.45 -10.95
N TRP A 125 -1.74 8.83 -10.98
CA TRP A 125 -1.59 7.44 -11.39
C TRP A 125 -2.46 6.49 -10.57
N MET A 126 -2.44 6.62 -9.23
CA MET A 126 -3.29 5.82 -8.36
C MET A 126 -4.79 6.07 -8.57
N SER A 127 -5.19 7.29 -8.94
CA SER A 127 -6.59 7.62 -9.24
C SER A 127 -7.10 6.85 -10.45
N GLU A 128 -6.25 6.71 -11.45
CA GLU A 128 -6.57 6.04 -12.71
C GLU A 128 -6.51 4.52 -12.57
N TYR A 129 -5.42 4.00 -12.02
CA TYR A 129 -5.10 2.58 -12.11
C TYR A 129 -5.29 1.78 -10.81
N ALA A 130 -5.31 2.40 -9.64
CA ALA A 130 -5.45 1.68 -8.38
C ALA A 130 -6.93 1.47 -8.00
N ARG A 131 -7.23 0.29 -7.52
CA ARG A 131 -8.51 -0.11 -6.93
C ARG A 131 -8.26 -0.73 -5.58
N VAL A 132 -9.16 -0.52 -4.65
CA VAL A 132 -9.03 -1.05 -3.28
C VAL A 132 -10.29 -1.78 -2.86
N CYS A 133 -10.10 -2.91 -2.18
CA CYS A 133 -11.13 -3.58 -1.40
C CYS A 133 -10.74 -3.61 0.08
N TRP A 134 -11.70 -3.80 0.96
CA TRP A 134 -11.46 -3.94 2.40
C TRP A 134 -12.51 -4.83 3.04
N PHE A 135 -12.11 -5.42 4.17
CA PHE A 135 -12.97 -6.25 4.98
C PHE A 135 -12.72 -5.94 6.46
N PRO A 136 -13.77 -5.58 7.23
CA PRO A 136 -13.66 -5.45 8.67
C PRO A 136 -13.17 -6.75 9.32
N CYS A 137 -12.20 -6.63 10.22
CA CYS A 137 -11.65 -7.73 10.99
C CYS A 137 -11.15 -7.18 12.32
N ALA A 138 -11.57 -7.78 13.42
CA ALA A 138 -11.20 -7.29 14.76
C ALA A 138 -9.70 -7.48 15.06
N GLU A 139 -9.12 -8.56 14.55
CA GLU A 139 -7.72 -8.95 14.75
C GLU A 139 -7.00 -9.18 13.41
N PRO A 140 -6.82 -8.13 12.57
CA PRO A 140 -6.34 -8.29 11.21
C PRO A 140 -4.90 -8.82 11.11
N TRP A 141 -4.09 -8.69 12.16
CA TRP A 141 -2.73 -9.23 12.22
C TRP A 141 -2.68 -10.76 12.26
N THR A 142 -3.74 -11.42 12.75
CA THR A 142 -3.82 -12.90 12.75
C THR A 142 -4.00 -13.46 11.35
N VAL A 143 -4.62 -12.67 10.46
CA VAL A 143 -4.95 -13.05 9.08
C VAL A 143 -3.86 -12.64 8.11
N GLU A 144 -3.24 -11.45 8.30
CA GLU A 144 -2.28 -10.87 7.36
C GLU A 144 -1.14 -11.82 6.99
N SER A 145 -0.52 -12.44 7.99
CA SER A 145 0.63 -13.33 7.75
C SER A 145 0.27 -14.58 6.96
N ALA A 146 -0.93 -15.10 7.15
CA ALA A 146 -1.41 -16.26 6.41
C ALA A 146 -1.74 -15.90 4.97
N VAL A 147 -2.40 -14.76 4.75
CA VAL A 147 -2.71 -14.24 3.41
C VAL A 147 -1.41 -13.93 2.64
N ILE A 148 -0.42 -13.28 3.25
CA ILE A 148 0.85 -12.96 2.58
C ILE A 148 1.60 -14.23 2.15
N ARG A 149 1.52 -15.32 2.92
CA ARG A 149 2.14 -16.60 2.52
C ARG A 149 1.37 -17.39 1.48
N GLY A 150 0.05 -17.23 1.44
CA GLY A 150 -0.84 -17.99 0.56
C GLY A 150 -1.18 -17.32 -0.77
N VAL A 151 -0.87 -16.03 -0.93
CA VAL A 151 -1.22 -15.24 -2.11
C VAL A 151 0.04 -14.68 -2.76
N ASP A 152 0.06 -14.65 -4.09
CA ASP A 152 1.10 -14.00 -4.87
C ASP A 152 0.96 -12.47 -4.78
N LEU A 153 1.74 -11.84 -3.87
CA LEU A 153 1.68 -10.42 -3.52
C LEU A 153 3.02 -9.72 -3.75
N PRO A 154 3.38 -9.44 -5.00
CA PRO A 154 4.71 -8.93 -5.36
C PRO A 154 5.05 -7.57 -4.72
N LEU A 155 4.08 -6.77 -4.31
CA LEU A 155 4.33 -5.46 -3.70
C LEU A 155 4.43 -5.50 -2.17
N ASN A 156 4.19 -6.64 -1.53
CA ASN A 156 4.48 -6.84 -0.12
C ASN A 156 5.96 -7.17 0.07
N LEU A 157 6.69 -6.40 0.89
CA LEU A 157 8.08 -6.69 1.26
C LEU A 157 8.16 -7.44 2.59
N SER A 158 7.47 -6.92 3.61
CA SER A 158 7.45 -7.56 4.93
C SER A 158 6.79 -8.93 4.82
N GLN A 159 7.38 -9.93 5.47
CA GLN A 159 6.91 -11.32 5.50
C GLN A 159 6.87 -12.03 4.13
N ASN A 160 7.48 -11.45 3.08
CA ASN A 160 7.43 -11.94 1.70
C ASN A 160 8.81 -12.04 1.04
N SER A 161 9.86 -12.30 1.81
CA SER A 161 11.25 -12.30 1.34
C SER A 161 11.57 -13.41 0.32
N ALA A 162 10.78 -14.48 0.30
CA ALA A 162 10.92 -15.58 -0.65
C ALA A 162 10.29 -15.30 -2.04
N HIS A 163 9.53 -14.22 -2.17
CA HIS A 163 8.84 -13.89 -3.41
C HIS A 163 9.83 -13.49 -4.51
N VAL A 164 9.64 -13.99 -5.74
CA VAL A 164 10.55 -13.75 -6.89
C VAL A 164 10.75 -12.26 -7.22
N PHE A 165 9.76 -11.42 -6.96
CA PHE A 165 9.81 -9.97 -7.19
C PHE A 165 10.49 -9.20 -6.04
N HIS A 166 10.71 -9.83 -4.88
CA HIS A 166 11.24 -9.18 -3.68
C HIS A 166 12.62 -8.53 -3.88
N PRO A 167 13.61 -9.19 -4.54
CA PRO A 167 14.91 -8.56 -4.80
C PRO A 167 14.80 -7.29 -5.64
N ARG A 168 14.03 -7.32 -6.72
CA ARG A 168 13.80 -6.17 -7.61
C ARG A 168 13.18 -4.99 -6.85
N LEU A 169 12.18 -5.26 -6.02
CA LEU A 169 11.52 -4.23 -5.23
C LEU A 169 12.44 -3.64 -4.17
N THR A 170 13.21 -4.48 -3.50
CA THR A 170 14.20 -4.07 -2.48
C THR A 170 15.27 -3.18 -3.12
N GLU A 171 15.80 -3.59 -4.28
CA GLU A 171 16.80 -2.83 -5.02
C GLU A 171 16.25 -1.47 -5.50
N ALA A 172 15.07 -1.43 -6.11
CA ALA A 172 14.45 -0.19 -6.57
C ALA A 172 14.32 0.85 -5.43
N ARG A 173 13.89 0.40 -4.25
CA ARG A 173 13.77 1.26 -3.06
C ARG A 173 15.14 1.67 -2.50
N ALA A 174 16.13 0.78 -2.51
CA ALA A 174 17.49 1.07 -2.06
C ALA A 174 18.16 2.12 -2.97
N GLN A 175 18.06 1.96 -4.28
CA GLN A 175 18.57 2.90 -5.27
C GLN A 175 17.88 4.27 -5.17
N ALA A 176 16.55 4.31 -5.02
CA ALA A 176 15.82 5.57 -4.83
C ALA A 176 16.30 6.32 -3.57
N ARG A 177 16.48 5.61 -2.46
CA ARG A 177 17.03 6.19 -1.21
C ARG A 177 18.49 6.65 -1.36
N ALA A 178 19.31 5.89 -2.05
CA ALA A 178 20.72 6.28 -2.31
C ALA A 178 20.80 7.57 -3.12
N ARG A 179 20.02 7.67 -4.21
CA ARG A 179 19.90 8.90 -5.02
C ARG A 179 19.39 10.07 -4.18
N ALA A 180 18.35 9.86 -3.37
CA ALA A 180 17.81 10.91 -2.50
C ALA A 180 18.83 11.45 -1.49
N ARG A 181 19.74 10.60 -0.97
CA ARG A 181 20.81 11.02 -0.07
C ARG A 181 21.89 11.85 -0.76
N ALA A 182 22.16 11.59 -2.04
CA ALA A 182 23.13 12.32 -2.85
C ALA A 182 22.62 13.71 -3.28
N LEU A 183 21.31 13.94 -3.29
CA LEU A 183 20.70 15.20 -3.69
C LEU A 183 20.58 16.17 -2.49
N PRO A 184 20.60 17.50 -2.74
CA PRO A 184 20.28 18.50 -1.71
C PRO A 184 18.90 18.26 -1.09
N VAL A 185 18.73 18.67 0.16
CA VAL A 185 17.41 18.62 0.83
C VAL A 185 16.44 19.56 0.13
N LEU A 186 15.25 19.07 -0.20
CA LEU A 186 14.18 19.88 -0.78
C LEU A 186 13.53 20.71 0.35
N ARG A 187 13.60 22.02 0.20
CA ARG A 187 13.03 23.00 1.15
C ARG A 187 11.60 23.39 0.76
#